data_6bb03211d660678e489f170a3b1a7827
#
_entry.id   6bb03211d660678e489f170a3b1a7827
#
_cell.length_a   1.000
_cell.length_b   1.000
_cell.length_c   1.000
_cell.angle_alpha   90.00
_cell.angle_beta   90.00
_cell.angle_gamma   90.00
#
_symmetry.space_group_name_H-M   'P 1'
#
loop_
_entity.id
_entity.type
_entity.pdbx_description
1 polymer ?
#
loop_
_entity_poly.entity_id
_entity_poly.type
_entity_poly.pdbx_seq_one_letter_code
_entity_poly.pdbx_strand_id
1 'polypeptide(L)'
;MPFLRASTDISIFTIASPDRVTSQKLRQHAFRPIDDLKTETLAAGWTSIEDMADTAFQSSPEYGERLCFALRVDRRSIPGAVLKKHLEDALKEERENMVRAGADVPIVSRTRKKELKDQLVLRLLPHVEPVPSLVDVAMNMHSGLTLVSTASKGLLQLFQDTAATSFGVTPEPLPQPEDPQAPLRAIFDGEVRADFNGHAYAFSQGGQVTLSGISSEDEAVTIVAKNDMTSAQAGLEAGFSIDRLKVNMERDGEAFAWQFSLTPELTLLAVRTPKTEESAGEAALLEKLYLFEQCVGAVRALFGV
;
A
#
# COMPACT_ATOMS: atom_id res chain seq x y z
N MET A 1 2.02 -2.27 14.27
CA MET A 1 3.07 -1.95 13.28
C MET A 1 2.99 -2.89 12.08
N PRO A 2 2.66 -2.41 10.88
CA PRO A 2 2.74 -3.18 9.63
C PRO A 2 4.11 -3.80 9.35
N PHE A 3 5.23 -3.12 9.64
CA PHE A 3 6.58 -3.66 9.43
C PHE A 3 6.88 -4.93 10.25
N LEU A 4 6.26 -5.11 11.40
CA LEU A 4 6.47 -6.30 12.25
C LEU A 4 5.59 -7.50 11.87
N ARG A 5 4.70 -7.36 10.89
CA ARG A 5 3.87 -8.48 10.42
C ARG A 5 4.72 -9.57 9.76
N ALA A 6 4.16 -10.78 9.69
CA ALA A 6 4.80 -11.91 9.02
C ALA A 6 5.08 -11.65 7.53
N SER A 7 4.28 -10.79 6.90
CA SER A 7 4.53 -10.26 5.56
C SER A 7 3.97 -8.85 5.44
N THR A 8 4.65 -7.99 4.67
CA THR A 8 4.20 -6.63 4.40
C THR A 8 4.52 -6.22 2.97
N ASP A 9 3.73 -5.32 2.42
CA ASP A 9 4.06 -4.69 1.13
C ASP A 9 5.03 -3.53 1.40
N ILE A 10 5.96 -3.30 0.50
CA ILE A 10 6.93 -2.20 0.60
C ILE A 10 6.94 -1.43 -0.72
N SER A 11 6.61 -0.16 -0.64
CA SER A 11 6.89 0.83 -1.67
C SER A 11 8.06 1.71 -1.26
N ILE A 12 8.89 2.09 -2.21
CA ILE A 12 10.16 2.74 -1.98
C ILE A 12 10.10 4.15 -2.56
N PHE A 13 10.47 5.13 -1.72
CA PHE A 13 10.51 6.54 -2.10
C PHE A 13 11.85 7.16 -1.73
N THR A 14 12.12 8.30 -2.31
CA THR A 14 13.23 9.17 -1.93
C THR A 14 12.70 10.54 -1.52
N ILE A 15 13.18 11.07 -0.41
CA ILE A 15 12.91 12.43 0.05
C ILE A 15 14.20 13.25 -0.15
N ALA A 16 14.18 14.19 -1.08
CA ALA A 16 15.35 14.98 -1.46
C ALA A 16 15.93 15.84 -0.32
N SER A 17 15.11 16.23 0.65
CA SER A 17 15.51 17.03 1.81
C SER A 17 15.04 16.36 3.11
N PRO A 18 15.70 15.29 3.56
CA PRO A 18 15.28 14.54 4.74
C PRO A 18 15.34 15.36 6.04
N ASP A 19 16.20 16.37 6.12
CA ASP A 19 16.31 17.35 7.20
C ASP A 19 15.03 18.14 7.45
N ARG A 20 14.15 18.24 6.45
CA ARG A 20 12.84 18.89 6.59
C ARG A 20 11.80 18.04 7.31
N VAL A 21 12.02 16.73 7.40
CA VAL A 21 11.13 15.82 8.13
C VAL A 21 11.60 15.78 9.57
N THR A 22 10.90 16.46 10.46
CA THR A 22 11.30 16.60 11.86
C THR A 22 10.21 16.15 12.82
N SER A 23 10.59 15.71 14.01
CA SER A 23 9.64 15.34 15.09
C SER A 23 8.68 16.49 15.42
N GLN A 24 9.13 17.75 15.31
CA GLN A 24 8.26 18.91 15.52
C GLN A 24 7.16 19.00 14.47
N LYS A 25 7.47 18.81 13.19
CA LYS A 25 6.48 18.85 12.11
C LYS A 25 5.55 17.65 12.15
N LEU A 26 6.03 16.47 12.56
CA LEU A 26 5.18 15.32 12.82
C LEU A 26 4.10 15.66 13.85
N ARG A 27 4.47 16.29 14.98
CA ARG A 27 3.51 16.74 16.01
C ARG A 27 2.56 17.83 15.50
N GLN A 28 3.02 18.77 14.70
CA GLN A 28 2.17 19.84 14.14
C GLN A 28 1.09 19.30 13.20
N HIS A 29 1.42 18.24 12.44
CA HIS A 29 0.52 17.58 11.49
C HIS A 29 0.10 16.19 11.97
N ALA A 30 0.03 16.01 13.30
CA ALA A 30 -0.42 14.78 13.91
C ALA A 30 -1.89 14.48 13.52
N PHE A 31 -2.22 13.21 13.53
CA PHE A 31 -3.56 12.75 13.24
C PHE A 31 -4.60 13.42 14.16
N ARG A 32 -5.72 13.81 13.53
CA ARG A 32 -6.91 14.32 14.23
C ARG A 32 -8.11 13.47 13.81
N PRO A 33 -8.89 12.97 14.80
CA PRO A 33 -10.08 12.16 14.49
C PRO A 33 -11.08 12.92 13.62
N ILE A 34 -11.89 12.18 12.88
CA ILE A 34 -13.05 12.72 12.17
C ILE A 34 -14.03 13.28 13.22
N ASP A 35 -14.45 14.52 13.02
CA ASP A 35 -15.48 15.15 13.85
C ASP A 35 -16.83 14.43 13.62
N ASP A 36 -17.45 13.97 14.71
CA ASP A 36 -18.73 13.25 14.66
C ASP A 36 -19.90 14.12 14.22
N LEU A 37 -19.75 15.44 14.30
CA LEU A 37 -20.76 16.41 13.85
C LEU A 37 -20.64 16.74 12.35
N LYS A 38 -19.54 16.28 11.69
CA LYS A 38 -19.29 16.56 10.29
C LYS A 38 -19.53 15.34 9.41
N THR A 39 -19.79 15.61 8.14
CA THR A 39 -19.96 14.59 7.10
C THR A 39 -18.65 14.19 6.44
N GLU A 40 -17.53 14.44 7.11
CA GLU A 40 -16.21 14.03 6.65
C GLU A 40 -16.12 12.50 6.61
N THR A 41 -15.55 11.97 5.53
CA THR A 41 -15.41 10.53 5.30
C THR A 41 -13.99 10.03 5.46
N LEU A 42 -13.03 10.95 5.59
CA LEU A 42 -11.61 10.67 5.64
C LEU A 42 -10.91 11.65 6.59
N ALA A 43 -10.07 11.11 7.47
CA ALA A 43 -9.05 11.87 8.19
C ALA A 43 -7.70 11.18 8.01
N ALA A 44 -6.63 11.96 7.88
CA ALA A 44 -5.27 11.46 7.77
C ALA A 44 -4.32 12.36 8.56
N GLY A 45 -3.26 11.76 9.12
CA GLY A 45 -2.25 12.48 9.86
C GLY A 45 -1.20 11.53 10.45
N TRP A 46 -0.16 12.12 11.03
CA TRP A 46 0.96 11.37 11.58
C TRP A 46 0.70 10.86 12.99
N THR A 47 1.18 9.66 13.28
CA THR A 47 1.17 9.07 14.63
C THR A 47 2.51 8.38 14.91
N SER A 48 2.75 8.07 16.19
CA SER A 48 3.86 7.18 16.53
C SER A 48 3.75 5.85 15.79
N ILE A 49 4.88 5.28 15.40
CA ILE A 49 4.91 3.95 14.77
C ILE A 49 4.49 2.86 15.77
N GLU A 50 4.76 3.05 17.04
CA GLU A 50 4.47 2.07 18.11
C GLU A 50 3.00 2.04 18.50
N ASP A 51 2.37 3.22 18.59
CA ASP A 51 0.98 3.36 19.01
C ASP A 51 0.24 4.36 18.13
N MET A 52 -0.80 3.88 17.45
CA MET A 52 -1.66 4.72 16.60
C MET A 52 -2.45 5.78 17.40
N ALA A 53 -2.54 5.66 18.72
CA ALA A 53 -3.19 6.65 19.58
C ALA A 53 -2.21 7.75 20.02
N ASP A 54 -0.90 7.51 19.98
CA ASP A 54 0.12 8.51 20.32
C ASP A 54 0.32 9.51 19.17
N THR A 55 -0.50 10.54 19.18
CA THR A 55 -0.41 11.71 18.30
C THR A 55 0.50 12.80 18.86
N ALA A 56 0.91 12.68 20.12
CA ALA A 56 1.83 13.60 20.77
C ALA A 56 3.31 13.23 20.55
N PHE A 57 3.56 12.04 19.99
CA PHE A 57 4.91 11.48 19.83
C PHE A 57 5.65 11.51 21.17
N GLN A 58 5.06 10.87 22.18
CA GLN A 58 5.67 10.69 23.51
C GLN A 58 6.92 9.81 23.39
N SER A 59 6.85 8.75 22.57
CA SER A 59 8.02 8.00 22.15
C SER A 59 8.75 8.77 21.04
N SER A 60 10.10 8.77 21.09
CA SER A 60 10.90 9.38 20.02
C SER A 60 10.64 8.64 18.69
N PRO A 61 10.45 9.34 17.58
CA PRO A 61 10.40 8.71 16.26
C PRO A 61 11.79 8.35 15.71
N GLU A 62 12.86 8.68 16.43
CA GLU A 62 14.26 8.43 16.00
C GLU A 62 14.71 7.04 16.44
N TYR A 63 15.07 6.21 15.46
CA TYR A 63 15.56 4.83 15.62
C TYR A 63 16.91 4.69 14.93
N GLY A 64 17.99 4.98 15.65
CA GLY A 64 19.33 5.05 15.07
C GLY A 64 19.41 6.13 13.97
N GLU A 65 19.75 5.74 12.75
CA GLU A 65 19.83 6.64 11.59
C GLU A 65 18.50 6.82 10.86
N ARG A 66 17.42 6.36 11.43
CA ARG A 66 16.08 6.35 10.79
C ARG A 66 15.09 7.17 11.59
N LEU A 67 14.21 7.83 10.86
CA LEU A 67 13.00 8.43 11.41
C LEU A 67 11.83 7.51 11.08
N CYS A 68 11.19 6.93 12.12
CA CYS A 68 10.10 5.97 12.00
C CYS A 68 8.81 6.54 12.58
N PHE A 69 7.76 6.57 11.76
CA PHE A 69 6.44 7.09 12.13
C PHE A 69 5.38 6.38 11.32
N ALA A 70 4.11 6.65 11.57
CA ALA A 70 3.03 6.06 10.79
C ALA A 70 2.08 7.13 10.26
N LEU A 71 1.54 6.90 9.07
CA LEU A 71 0.37 7.60 8.55
C LEU A 71 -0.87 6.83 9.03
N ARG A 72 -1.64 7.44 9.91
CA ARG A 72 -2.96 6.94 10.26
C ARG A 72 -4.00 7.54 9.34
N VAL A 73 -4.85 6.68 8.79
CA VAL A 73 -5.94 7.04 7.89
C VAL A 73 -7.22 6.42 8.42
N ASP A 74 -8.12 7.25 8.90
CA ASP A 74 -9.45 6.81 9.33
C ASP A 74 -10.45 7.05 8.18
N ARG A 75 -11.17 6.01 7.81
CA ARG A 75 -12.20 6.07 6.77
C ARG A 75 -13.56 5.74 7.35
N ARG A 76 -14.53 6.58 7.05
CA ARG A 76 -15.94 6.39 7.42
C ARG A 76 -16.74 6.08 6.17
N SER A 77 -17.35 4.91 6.11
CA SER A 77 -18.18 4.52 4.97
C SER A 77 -19.36 3.66 5.43
N ILE A 78 -20.55 3.97 4.93
CA ILE A 78 -21.74 3.20 5.25
C ILE A 78 -21.65 1.85 4.51
N PRO A 79 -21.77 0.70 5.21
CA PRO A 79 -21.81 -0.59 4.55
C PRO A 79 -22.93 -0.66 3.50
N GLY A 80 -22.60 -1.15 2.29
CA GLY A 80 -23.54 -1.15 1.16
C GLY A 80 -24.87 -1.85 1.45
N ALA A 81 -24.83 -2.93 2.23
CA ALA A 81 -26.05 -3.64 2.65
C ALA A 81 -26.96 -2.79 3.56
N VAL A 82 -26.36 -2.00 4.48
CA VAL A 82 -27.09 -1.10 5.37
C VAL A 82 -27.74 0.02 4.56
N LEU A 83 -26.97 0.66 3.68
CA LEU A 83 -27.49 1.74 2.82
C LEU A 83 -28.61 1.22 1.91
N LYS A 84 -28.46 0.01 1.32
CA LYS A 84 -29.47 -0.62 0.47
C LYS A 84 -30.78 -0.84 1.24
N LYS A 85 -30.72 -1.41 2.45
CA LYS A 85 -31.88 -1.65 3.29
C LYS A 85 -32.64 -0.34 3.58
N HIS A 86 -31.94 0.67 4.08
CA HIS A 86 -32.58 1.97 4.38
C HIS A 86 -33.15 2.65 3.14
N LEU A 87 -32.50 2.49 1.97
CA LEU A 87 -33.03 3.01 0.71
C LEU A 87 -34.31 2.29 0.26
N GLU A 88 -34.38 0.97 0.44
CA GLU A 88 -35.58 0.17 0.16
C GLU A 88 -36.75 0.61 1.06
N ASP A 89 -36.49 0.81 2.35
CA ASP A 89 -37.50 1.30 3.31
C ASP A 89 -37.98 2.71 2.93
N ALA A 90 -37.08 3.64 2.62
CA ALA A 90 -37.42 4.98 2.19
C ALA A 90 -38.20 5.02 0.86
N LEU A 91 -37.85 4.16 -0.09
CA LEU A 91 -38.58 4.06 -1.35
C LEU A 91 -40.00 3.47 -1.17
N LYS A 92 -40.17 2.56 -0.20
CA LYS A 92 -41.48 2.03 0.16
C LYS A 92 -42.34 3.12 0.75
N GLU A 93 -41.82 3.89 1.72
CA GLU A 93 -42.54 5.01 2.34
C GLU A 93 -42.91 6.09 1.31
N GLU A 94 -41.99 6.42 0.39
CA GLU A 94 -42.27 7.40 -0.68
C GLU A 94 -43.42 6.93 -1.60
N ARG A 95 -43.44 5.65 -1.97
CA ARG A 95 -44.56 5.09 -2.77
C ARG A 95 -45.90 5.13 -2.01
N GLU A 96 -45.89 4.78 -0.72
CA GLU A 96 -47.10 4.86 0.12
C GLU A 96 -47.60 6.31 0.22
N ASN A 97 -46.71 7.29 0.33
CA ASN A 97 -47.08 8.72 0.32
C ASN A 97 -47.67 9.16 -1.02
N MET A 98 -47.11 8.67 -2.14
CA MET A 98 -47.67 8.95 -3.48
C MET A 98 -49.08 8.37 -3.65
N VAL A 99 -49.32 7.14 -3.15
CA VAL A 99 -50.65 6.52 -3.18
C VAL A 99 -51.67 7.32 -2.32
N ARG A 100 -51.24 7.74 -1.11
CA ARG A 100 -52.08 8.60 -0.25
C ARG A 100 -52.39 9.96 -0.89
N ALA A 101 -51.49 10.46 -1.72
CA ALA A 101 -51.69 11.69 -2.50
C ALA A 101 -52.52 11.49 -3.78
N GLY A 102 -53.04 10.28 -4.04
CA GLY A 102 -53.92 9.99 -5.17
C GLY A 102 -53.19 9.57 -6.45
N ALA A 103 -51.96 9.11 -6.40
CA ALA A 103 -51.27 8.59 -7.56
C ALA A 103 -51.75 7.16 -7.91
N ASP A 104 -52.20 6.95 -9.14
CA ASP A 104 -52.62 5.62 -9.63
C ASP A 104 -51.44 4.64 -9.76
N VAL A 105 -50.26 5.15 -10.13
CA VAL A 105 -49.02 4.36 -10.26
C VAL A 105 -47.89 5.08 -9.54
N PRO A 106 -47.47 4.59 -8.33
CA PRO A 106 -46.46 5.24 -7.52
C PRO A 106 -45.02 4.91 -8.02
N ILE A 107 -44.58 5.59 -9.08
CA ILE A 107 -43.25 5.42 -9.65
C ILE A 107 -42.30 6.53 -9.13
N VAL A 108 -41.30 6.12 -8.33
CA VAL A 108 -40.27 7.04 -7.86
C VAL A 108 -39.25 7.30 -8.97
N SER A 109 -39.09 8.55 -9.36
CA SER A 109 -38.13 8.96 -10.42
C SER A 109 -36.67 8.66 -10.01
N ARG A 110 -35.76 8.53 -11.01
CA ARG A 110 -34.34 8.32 -10.79
C ARG A 110 -33.74 9.47 -9.98
N THR A 111 -34.14 10.70 -10.25
CA THR A 111 -33.69 11.90 -9.52
C THR A 111 -34.11 11.80 -8.06
N ARG A 112 -35.40 11.50 -7.78
CA ARG A 112 -35.90 11.36 -6.42
C ARG A 112 -35.20 10.24 -5.64
N LYS A 113 -34.94 9.10 -6.30
CA LYS A 113 -34.16 8.00 -5.71
C LYS A 113 -32.75 8.42 -5.32
N LYS A 114 -32.08 9.25 -6.14
CA LYS A 114 -30.77 9.80 -5.83
C LYS A 114 -30.83 10.73 -4.62
N GLU A 115 -31.80 11.65 -4.58
CA GLU A 115 -32.00 12.57 -3.45
C GLU A 115 -32.21 11.82 -2.14
N LEU A 116 -33.08 10.81 -2.13
CA LEU A 116 -33.31 9.95 -0.98
C LEU A 116 -32.04 9.24 -0.51
N LYS A 117 -31.24 8.73 -1.47
CA LYS A 117 -29.94 8.13 -1.15
C LYS A 117 -28.99 9.12 -0.53
N ASP A 118 -28.88 10.33 -1.08
CA ASP A 118 -27.98 11.38 -0.57
C ASP A 118 -28.41 11.84 0.84
N GLN A 119 -29.72 12.00 1.08
CA GLN A 119 -30.26 12.30 2.41
C GLN A 119 -29.96 11.18 3.41
N LEU A 120 -30.09 9.91 3.00
CA LEU A 120 -29.75 8.76 3.85
C LEU A 120 -28.28 8.72 4.19
N VAL A 121 -27.39 9.02 3.23
CA VAL A 121 -25.95 9.09 3.49
C VAL A 121 -25.65 10.16 4.53
N LEU A 122 -26.19 11.37 4.39
CA LEU A 122 -25.99 12.45 5.36
C LEU A 122 -26.50 12.10 6.77
N ARG A 123 -27.62 11.36 6.84
CA ARG A 123 -28.22 10.93 8.12
C ARG A 123 -27.45 9.80 8.79
N LEU A 124 -26.97 8.81 8.01
CA LEU A 124 -26.36 7.59 8.54
C LEU A 124 -24.86 7.77 8.80
N LEU A 125 -24.16 8.57 7.99
CA LEU A 125 -22.72 8.70 8.04
C LEU A 125 -22.17 9.10 9.43
N PRO A 126 -22.75 10.06 10.16
CA PRO A 126 -22.29 10.43 11.51
C PRO A 126 -22.35 9.30 12.54
N HIS A 127 -23.19 8.30 12.30
CA HIS A 127 -23.38 7.16 13.21
C HIS A 127 -22.51 5.94 12.84
N VAL A 128 -21.65 6.07 11.83
CA VAL A 128 -20.73 5.00 11.43
C VAL A 128 -19.37 5.26 12.03
N GLU A 129 -18.85 4.30 12.80
CA GLU A 129 -17.49 4.36 13.33
C GLU A 129 -16.45 4.37 12.19
N PRO A 130 -15.46 5.27 12.23
CA PRO A 130 -14.37 5.25 11.28
C PRO A 130 -13.51 3.99 11.43
N VAL A 131 -13.06 3.42 10.32
CA VAL A 131 -12.15 2.28 10.31
C VAL A 131 -10.72 2.79 10.12
N PRO A 132 -9.82 2.61 11.12
CA PRO A 132 -8.45 3.04 11.04
C PRO A 132 -7.62 2.12 10.14
N SER A 133 -6.73 2.70 9.38
CA SER A 133 -5.65 2.04 8.64
C SER A 133 -4.33 2.70 8.98
N LEU A 134 -3.27 1.89 9.10
CA LEU A 134 -1.93 2.36 9.40
C LEU A 134 -1.00 2.01 8.26
N VAL A 135 -0.15 2.97 7.92
CA VAL A 135 0.95 2.82 6.98
C VAL A 135 2.22 3.24 7.70
N ASP A 136 3.09 2.28 8.01
CA ASP A 136 4.38 2.58 8.63
C ASP A 136 5.32 3.20 7.60
N VAL A 137 6.09 4.16 8.05
CA VAL A 137 7.10 4.88 7.27
C VAL A 137 8.42 4.83 8.02
N ALA A 138 9.47 4.40 7.35
CA ALA A 138 10.83 4.42 7.85
C ALA A 138 11.72 5.17 6.85
N MET A 139 12.22 6.33 7.23
CA MET A 139 13.06 7.18 6.41
C MET A 139 14.49 7.19 6.95
N ASN A 140 15.47 6.89 6.12
CA ASN A 140 16.86 7.11 6.46
C ASN A 140 17.17 8.61 6.42
N MET A 141 17.66 9.15 7.55
CA MET A 141 17.88 10.60 7.72
C MET A 141 19.04 11.16 6.89
N HIS A 142 19.93 10.31 6.40
CA HIS A 142 21.07 10.74 5.58
C HIS A 142 20.76 10.66 4.08
N SER A 143 20.24 9.53 3.63
CA SER A 143 20.00 9.29 2.20
C SER A 143 18.63 9.74 1.73
N GLY A 144 17.67 9.93 2.64
CA GLY A 144 16.27 10.19 2.32
C GLY A 144 15.52 8.97 1.77
N LEU A 145 16.19 7.79 1.70
CA LEU A 145 15.52 6.55 1.31
C LEU A 145 14.40 6.25 2.30
N THR A 146 13.20 6.08 1.78
CA THR A 146 11.99 5.94 2.59
C THR A 146 11.23 4.69 2.21
N LEU A 147 11.03 3.80 3.17
CA LEU A 147 10.21 2.61 3.05
C LEU A 147 8.80 2.90 3.56
N VAL A 148 7.79 2.52 2.77
CA VAL A 148 6.37 2.74 3.08
C VAL A 148 5.65 1.40 3.04
N SER A 149 5.00 1.01 4.13
CA SER A 149 4.43 -0.33 4.35
C SER A 149 3.09 -0.57 3.64
N THR A 150 2.97 -0.15 2.39
CA THR A 150 1.76 -0.35 1.56
C THR A 150 2.10 -0.32 0.08
N ALA A 151 1.30 -1.03 -0.73
CA ALA A 151 1.29 -0.95 -2.20
C ALA A 151 -0.01 -0.31 -2.73
N SER A 152 -0.90 0.14 -1.85
CA SER A 152 -2.16 0.78 -2.24
C SER A 152 -1.91 2.15 -2.85
N LYS A 153 -2.17 2.31 -4.15
CA LYS A 153 -1.99 3.59 -4.88
C LYS A 153 -2.67 4.77 -4.17
N GLY A 154 -3.88 4.55 -3.64
CA GLY A 154 -4.61 5.60 -2.92
C GLY A 154 -3.97 5.98 -1.58
N LEU A 155 -3.38 5.03 -0.85
CA LEU A 155 -2.66 5.31 0.39
C LEU A 155 -1.28 5.94 0.11
N LEU A 156 -0.61 5.53 -0.96
CA LEU A 156 0.66 6.15 -1.39
C LEU A 156 0.46 7.60 -1.83
N GLN A 157 -0.59 7.89 -2.60
CA GLN A 157 -0.93 9.27 -2.96
C GLN A 157 -1.23 10.11 -1.71
N LEU A 158 -2.02 9.56 -0.77
CA LEU A 158 -2.32 10.24 0.48
C LEU A 158 -1.07 10.48 1.34
N PHE A 159 -0.13 9.53 1.35
CA PHE A 159 1.18 9.69 1.99
C PHE A 159 1.96 10.86 1.36
N GLN A 160 2.07 10.92 0.03
CA GLN A 160 2.76 11.99 -0.68
C GLN A 160 2.11 13.36 -0.42
N ASP A 161 0.77 13.46 -0.50
CA ASP A 161 0.03 14.70 -0.26
C ASP A 161 0.19 15.18 1.19
N THR A 162 0.13 14.25 2.15
CA THR A 162 0.31 14.56 3.58
C THR A 162 1.75 14.99 3.87
N ALA A 163 2.75 14.33 3.26
CA ALA A 163 4.15 14.70 3.41
C ALA A 163 4.44 16.08 2.78
N ALA A 164 3.92 16.34 1.59
CA ALA A 164 4.05 17.65 0.93
C ALA A 164 3.47 18.78 1.79
N THR A 165 2.29 18.55 2.37
CA THR A 165 1.63 19.52 3.25
C THR A 165 2.38 19.72 4.57
N SER A 166 2.86 18.64 5.17
CA SER A 166 3.50 18.66 6.51
C SER A 166 4.94 19.16 6.46
N PHE A 167 5.69 18.69 5.48
CA PHE A 167 7.15 18.89 5.45
C PHE A 167 7.57 19.89 4.38
N GLY A 168 6.70 20.21 3.41
CA GLY A 168 7.03 21.02 2.24
C GLY A 168 7.96 20.30 1.28
N VAL A 169 7.96 18.95 1.29
CA VAL A 169 8.71 18.09 0.37
C VAL A 169 7.80 16.96 -0.08
N THR A 170 7.83 16.62 -1.36
CA THR A 170 7.08 15.50 -1.91
C THR A 170 7.99 14.30 -2.00
N PRO A 171 7.65 13.16 -1.35
CA PRO A 171 8.35 11.92 -1.58
C PRO A 171 8.22 11.48 -3.04
N GLU A 172 9.33 11.15 -3.69
CA GLU A 172 9.33 10.69 -5.07
C GLU A 172 9.56 9.18 -5.10
N PRO A 173 8.81 8.39 -5.90
CA PRO A 173 9.12 6.98 -6.08
C PRO A 173 10.51 6.83 -6.69
N LEU A 174 11.14 5.67 -6.51
CA LEU A 174 12.44 5.40 -7.15
C LEU A 174 12.35 5.64 -8.66
N PRO A 175 13.42 6.13 -9.28
CA PRO A 175 13.53 6.20 -10.73
C PRO A 175 13.22 4.84 -11.35
N GLN A 176 12.43 4.85 -12.41
CA GLN A 176 12.17 3.62 -13.16
C GLN A 176 13.41 3.23 -13.94
N PRO A 177 13.81 1.94 -13.96
CA PRO A 177 14.86 1.47 -14.84
C PRO A 177 14.46 1.62 -16.31
N GLU A 178 15.42 1.79 -17.21
CA GLU A 178 15.16 1.93 -18.65
C GLU A 178 14.38 0.72 -19.21
N ASP A 179 14.75 -0.48 -18.77
CA ASP A 179 14.02 -1.71 -19.08
C ASP A 179 13.73 -2.52 -17.82
N PRO A 180 12.57 -2.31 -17.20
CA PRO A 180 12.18 -3.06 -16.01
C PRO A 180 11.86 -4.53 -16.30
N GLN A 181 11.63 -4.89 -17.56
CA GLN A 181 11.29 -6.28 -17.93
C GLN A 181 12.53 -7.18 -18.00
N ALA A 182 13.70 -6.64 -18.37
CA ALA A 182 14.91 -7.44 -18.54
C ALA A 182 15.33 -8.18 -17.25
N PRO A 183 15.46 -7.53 -16.07
CA PRO A 183 15.77 -8.24 -14.82
C PRO A 183 14.67 -9.22 -14.39
N LEU A 184 13.39 -8.86 -14.57
CA LEU A 184 12.26 -9.76 -14.24
C LEU A 184 12.28 -11.01 -15.11
N ARG A 185 12.57 -10.85 -16.40
CA ARG A 185 12.69 -11.97 -17.33
C ARG A 185 13.90 -12.85 -17.00
N ALA A 186 15.02 -12.24 -16.66
CA ALA A 186 16.22 -12.98 -16.25
C ALA A 186 15.97 -13.85 -15.01
N ILE A 187 15.24 -13.32 -14.00
CA ILE A 187 14.83 -14.12 -12.81
C ILE A 187 13.85 -15.23 -13.23
N PHE A 188 12.94 -14.96 -14.16
CA PHE A 188 11.98 -15.96 -14.63
C PHE A 188 12.66 -17.11 -15.36
N ASP A 189 13.66 -16.81 -16.21
CA ASP A 189 14.40 -17.78 -17.02
C ASP A 189 15.44 -18.57 -16.22
N GLY A 190 15.90 -18.05 -15.07
CA GLY A 190 16.88 -18.74 -14.23
C GLY A 190 17.28 -17.96 -12.97
N GLU A 191 18.38 -18.39 -12.35
CA GLU A 191 18.97 -17.68 -11.20
C GLU A 191 19.83 -16.51 -11.68
N VAL A 192 19.63 -15.34 -11.10
CA VAL A 192 20.46 -14.15 -11.31
C VAL A 192 21.02 -13.65 -10.00
N ARG A 193 22.13 -12.90 -10.05
CA ARG A 193 22.84 -12.41 -8.88
C ARG A 193 23.04 -10.91 -8.93
N ALA A 194 23.03 -10.30 -7.75
CA ALA A 194 23.41 -8.90 -7.55
C ALA A 194 24.23 -8.75 -6.26
N ASP A 195 25.17 -7.82 -6.27
CA ASP A 195 25.99 -7.52 -5.11
C ASP A 195 25.49 -6.25 -4.42
N PHE A 196 25.31 -6.32 -3.11
CA PHE A 196 24.94 -5.17 -2.30
C PHE A 196 25.61 -5.25 -0.92
N ASN A 197 26.22 -4.16 -0.47
CA ASN A 197 26.92 -4.04 0.83
C ASN A 197 27.95 -5.17 1.10
N GLY A 198 28.67 -5.60 0.07
CA GLY A 198 29.70 -6.63 0.18
C GLY A 198 29.16 -8.07 0.28
N HIS A 199 27.88 -8.26 0.07
CA HIS A 199 27.23 -9.57 -0.01
C HIS A 199 26.66 -9.82 -1.40
N ALA A 200 26.77 -11.06 -1.86
CA ALA A 200 26.09 -11.50 -3.07
C ALA A 200 24.69 -12.05 -2.73
N TYR A 201 23.72 -11.67 -3.55
CA TYR A 201 22.33 -12.11 -3.43
C TYR A 201 21.92 -12.85 -4.68
N ALA A 202 21.40 -14.07 -4.52
CA ALA A 202 20.84 -14.86 -5.59
C ALA A 202 19.32 -14.69 -5.65
N PHE A 203 18.79 -14.41 -6.82
CA PHE A 203 17.35 -14.27 -7.09
C PHE A 203 16.89 -15.42 -7.97
N SER A 204 15.81 -16.06 -7.57
CA SER A 204 15.20 -17.14 -8.31
C SER A 204 13.68 -17.03 -8.32
N GLN A 205 13.05 -17.66 -9.29
CA GLN A 205 11.60 -17.68 -9.45
C GLN A 205 10.92 -18.43 -8.28
N GLY A 206 9.90 -17.80 -7.66
CA GLY A 206 9.17 -18.32 -6.50
C GLY A 206 7.88 -19.09 -6.82
N GLY A 207 7.71 -19.57 -8.07
CA GLY A 207 6.60 -20.44 -8.46
C GLY A 207 5.27 -19.72 -8.78
N GLN A 208 5.29 -18.40 -8.98
CA GLN A 208 4.11 -17.66 -9.44
C GLN A 208 4.50 -16.46 -10.29
N VAL A 209 3.81 -16.25 -11.42
CA VAL A 209 3.95 -15.08 -12.27
C VAL A 209 2.59 -14.62 -12.78
N THR A 210 2.46 -13.32 -12.98
CA THR A 210 1.32 -12.69 -13.65
C THR A 210 1.85 -11.90 -14.83
N LEU A 211 1.29 -12.14 -16.00
CA LEU A 211 1.62 -11.45 -17.24
C LEU A 211 0.40 -10.72 -17.76
N SER A 212 0.61 -9.60 -18.44
CA SER A 212 -0.41 -8.94 -19.24
C SER A 212 0.08 -8.70 -20.67
N GLY A 213 -0.85 -8.68 -21.59
CA GLY A 213 -0.59 -8.45 -23.01
C GLY A 213 -1.87 -8.29 -23.80
N ILE A 214 -1.71 -8.17 -25.12
CA ILE A 214 -2.81 -8.08 -26.06
C ILE A 214 -2.82 -9.36 -26.88
N SER A 215 -3.99 -10.01 -26.98
CA SER A 215 -4.16 -11.20 -27.82
C SER A 215 -4.13 -10.85 -29.31
N SER A 216 -4.07 -11.87 -30.15
CA SER A 216 -4.19 -11.72 -31.62
C SER A 216 -5.53 -11.13 -32.07
N GLU A 217 -6.52 -11.07 -31.18
CA GLU A 217 -7.87 -10.51 -31.42
C GLU A 217 -8.03 -9.12 -30.81
N ASP A 218 -6.93 -8.43 -30.49
CA ASP A 218 -6.88 -7.10 -29.84
C ASP A 218 -7.57 -7.04 -28.47
N GLU A 219 -7.71 -8.17 -27.78
CA GLU A 219 -8.28 -8.21 -26.44
C GLU A 219 -7.17 -8.18 -25.36
N ALA A 220 -7.38 -7.43 -24.28
CA ALA A 220 -6.49 -7.43 -23.14
C ALA A 220 -6.57 -8.78 -22.40
N VAL A 221 -5.45 -9.48 -22.28
CA VAL A 221 -5.35 -10.80 -21.67
C VAL A 221 -4.40 -10.75 -20.48
N THR A 222 -4.78 -11.40 -19.39
CA THR A 222 -3.94 -11.62 -18.22
C THR A 222 -3.71 -13.12 -18.04
N ILE A 223 -2.46 -13.54 -17.95
CA ILE A 223 -2.06 -14.92 -17.65
C ILE A 223 -1.55 -14.98 -16.21
N VAL A 224 -2.11 -15.88 -15.41
CA VAL A 224 -1.62 -16.17 -14.06
C VAL A 224 -1.17 -17.61 -14.00
N ALA A 225 0.14 -17.83 -13.93
CA ALA A 225 0.74 -19.16 -13.80
C ALA A 225 1.19 -19.41 -12.36
N LYS A 226 0.93 -20.63 -11.86
CA LYS A 226 1.33 -21.09 -10.53
C LYS A 226 1.92 -22.48 -10.63
N ASN A 227 3.15 -22.66 -10.17
CA ASN A 227 3.94 -23.91 -10.18
C ASN A 227 4.27 -24.44 -11.59
N ASP A 228 3.29 -24.53 -12.48
CA ASP A 228 3.50 -24.84 -13.90
C ASP A 228 3.61 -23.52 -14.69
N MET A 229 4.77 -23.26 -15.27
CA MET A 229 5.10 -22.03 -15.99
C MET A 229 4.91 -22.12 -17.50
N THR A 230 4.39 -23.24 -18.02
CA THR A 230 4.25 -23.47 -19.47
C THR A 230 3.42 -22.37 -20.15
N SER A 231 2.29 -21.98 -19.54
CA SER A 231 1.44 -20.91 -20.08
C SER A 231 2.12 -19.53 -20.00
N ALA A 232 2.91 -19.29 -18.96
CA ALA A 232 3.66 -18.04 -18.82
C ALA A 232 4.80 -17.98 -19.84
N GLN A 233 5.53 -19.06 -20.05
CA GLN A 233 6.58 -19.14 -21.07
C GLN A 233 6.00 -18.82 -22.46
N ALA A 234 4.89 -19.46 -22.85
CA ALA A 234 4.21 -19.18 -24.10
C ALA A 234 3.74 -17.72 -24.21
N GLY A 235 3.23 -17.13 -23.12
CA GLY A 235 2.85 -15.71 -23.07
C GLY A 235 4.05 -14.78 -23.28
N LEU A 236 5.17 -15.05 -22.64
CA LEU A 236 6.41 -14.28 -22.81
C LEU A 236 6.98 -14.37 -24.24
N GLU A 237 6.89 -15.54 -24.86
CA GLU A 237 7.26 -15.75 -26.27
C GLU A 237 6.31 -15.01 -27.24
N ALA A 238 5.04 -14.87 -26.84
CA ALA A 238 4.05 -14.06 -27.55
C ALA A 238 4.17 -12.54 -27.31
N GLY A 239 5.16 -12.10 -26.52
CA GLY A 239 5.43 -10.67 -26.25
C GLY A 239 4.67 -10.08 -25.06
N PHE A 240 4.09 -10.91 -24.19
CA PHE A 240 3.46 -10.42 -22.95
C PHE A 240 4.51 -9.91 -21.96
N SER A 241 4.14 -8.93 -21.16
CA SER A 241 4.98 -8.33 -20.12
C SER A 241 4.70 -8.95 -18.75
N ILE A 242 5.73 -9.01 -17.91
CA ILE A 242 5.59 -9.44 -16.51
C ILE A 242 5.04 -8.27 -15.69
N ASP A 243 3.84 -8.43 -15.13
CA ASP A 243 3.26 -7.47 -14.18
C ASP A 243 3.67 -7.77 -12.74
N ARG A 244 3.86 -9.06 -12.44
CA ARG A 244 4.24 -9.51 -11.10
C ARG A 244 4.96 -10.85 -11.19
N LEU A 245 6.12 -10.93 -10.56
CA LEU A 245 6.89 -12.16 -10.42
C LEU A 245 7.12 -12.46 -8.95
N LYS A 246 6.76 -13.66 -8.49
CA LYS A 246 7.15 -14.13 -7.17
C LYS A 246 8.62 -14.53 -7.19
N VAL A 247 9.39 -14.02 -6.25
CA VAL A 247 10.83 -14.13 -6.16
C VAL A 247 11.22 -14.73 -4.82
N ASN A 248 12.16 -15.66 -4.85
CA ASN A 248 12.96 -16.04 -3.70
C ASN A 248 14.33 -15.36 -3.85
N MET A 249 14.80 -14.73 -2.78
CA MET A 249 16.12 -14.10 -2.71
C MET A 249 16.89 -14.70 -1.54
N GLU A 250 18.12 -15.09 -1.76
CA GLU A 250 19.00 -15.70 -0.76
C GLU A 250 20.32 -14.94 -0.71
N ARG A 251 20.89 -14.76 0.48
CA ARG A 251 22.22 -14.21 0.67
C ARG A 251 23.24 -15.35 0.68
N ASP A 252 24.25 -15.27 -0.17
CA ASP A 252 25.27 -16.32 -0.30
C ASP A 252 25.99 -16.58 1.05
N GLY A 253 26.16 -17.86 1.36
CA GLY A 253 26.87 -18.32 2.56
C GLY A 253 26.08 -18.23 3.88
N GLU A 254 24.84 -17.80 3.83
CA GLU A 254 23.99 -17.65 5.02
C GLU A 254 22.61 -18.26 4.82
N ALA A 255 21.96 -18.66 5.92
CA ALA A 255 20.59 -19.16 5.90
C ALA A 255 19.54 -18.01 5.87
N PHE A 256 19.85 -16.91 5.18
CA PHE A 256 18.96 -15.77 5.03
C PHE A 256 18.22 -15.87 3.71
N ALA A 257 16.90 -16.08 3.80
CA ALA A 257 16.03 -16.14 2.63
C ALA A 257 14.87 -15.17 2.76
N TRP A 258 14.62 -14.41 1.68
CA TRP A 258 13.45 -13.54 1.53
C TRP A 258 12.52 -14.14 0.48
N GLN A 259 11.24 -13.89 0.65
CA GLN A 259 10.26 -14.22 -0.37
C GLN A 259 9.32 -13.03 -0.56
N PHE A 260 9.12 -12.59 -1.79
CA PHE A 260 8.23 -11.47 -2.13
C PHE A 260 7.73 -11.61 -3.57
N SER A 261 6.77 -10.79 -3.95
CA SER A 261 6.43 -10.58 -5.35
C SER A 261 6.92 -9.20 -5.79
N LEU A 262 7.58 -9.15 -6.93
CA LEU A 262 8.18 -7.94 -7.49
C LEU A 262 7.37 -7.47 -8.69
N THR A 263 7.13 -6.17 -8.78
CA THR A 263 6.49 -5.51 -9.93
C THR A 263 7.52 -4.71 -10.74
N PRO A 264 7.23 -4.37 -12.00
CA PRO A 264 8.09 -3.50 -12.81
C PRO A 264 8.40 -2.14 -12.16
N GLU A 265 7.46 -1.62 -11.36
CA GLU A 265 7.60 -0.36 -10.63
C GLU A 265 8.43 -0.48 -9.34
N LEU A 266 9.15 -1.59 -9.17
CA LEU A 266 9.96 -1.88 -7.98
C LEU A 266 9.17 -1.88 -6.66
N THR A 267 7.88 -2.20 -6.72
CA THR A 267 7.08 -2.44 -5.52
C THR A 267 7.25 -3.89 -5.09
N LEU A 268 7.61 -4.10 -3.83
CA LEU A 268 7.75 -5.42 -3.24
C LEU A 268 6.47 -5.77 -2.49
N LEU A 269 5.77 -6.82 -2.94
CA LEU A 269 4.50 -7.24 -2.36
C LEU A 269 4.68 -8.47 -1.48
N ALA A 270 4.00 -8.49 -0.33
CA ALA A 270 3.99 -9.59 0.61
C ALA A 270 5.39 -10.06 1.01
N VAL A 271 6.29 -9.10 1.29
CA VAL A 271 7.68 -9.37 1.65
C VAL A 271 7.73 -10.14 2.97
N ARG A 272 8.32 -11.33 2.89
CA ARG A 272 8.69 -12.15 4.04
C ARG A 272 10.20 -12.08 4.18
N THR A 273 10.66 -11.66 5.34
CA THR A 273 12.09 -11.61 5.67
C THR A 273 12.52 -12.91 6.34
N PRO A 274 13.82 -13.17 6.46
CA PRO A 274 14.35 -14.14 7.39
C PRO A 274 13.75 -13.98 8.80
N LYS A 275 13.82 -15.03 9.61
CA LYS A 275 13.39 -14.94 11.01
C LYS A 275 14.28 -13.95 11.76
N THR A 276 13.65 -13.09 12.53
CA THR A 276 14.33 -12.17 13.46
C THR A 276 14.55 -12.88 14.80
N GLU A 277 15.58 -12.48 15.53
CA GLU A 277 15.85 -12.97 16.88
C GLU A 277 14.82 -12.41 17.85
N GLU A 278 14.53 -11.11 17.71
CA GLU A 278 13.53 -10.43 18.52
C GLU A 278 12.15 -10.44 17.85
N SER A 279 11.10 -10.54 18.64
CA SER A 279 9.72 -10.60 18.14
C SER A 279 8.91 -9.33 18.37
N ALA A 280 9.36 -8.42 19.24
CA ALA A 280 8.65 -7.20 19.61
C ALA A 280 9.60 -6.09 20.07
N GLY A 281 9.09 -4.85 20.08
CA GLY A 281 9.82 -3.67 20.54
C GLY A 281 10.77 -3.07 19.51
N GLU A 282 11.62 -2.15 19.99
CA GLU A 282 12.56 -1.38 19.16
C GLU A 282 13.56 -2.28 18.45
N ALA A 283 14.15 -3.25 19.14
CA ALA A 283 15.14 -4.17 18.55
C ALA A 283 14.56 -4.96 17.37
N ALA A 284 13.33 -5.49 17.54
CA ALA A 284 12.63 -6.18 16.46
C ALA A 284 12.36 -5.28 15.25
N LEU A 285 11.98 -4.02 15.48
CA LEU A 285 11.77 -3.05 14.40
C LEU A 285 13.07 -2.75 13.66
N LEU A 286 14.17 -2.49 14.38
CA LEU A 286 15.47 -2.21 13.77
C LEU A 286 15.99 -3.40 12.96
N GLU A 287 15.86 -4.61 13.48
CA GLU A 287 16.23 -5.84 12.77
C GLU A 287 15.40 -6.02 11.49
N LYS A 288 14.08 -5.83 11.56
CA LYS A 288 13.19 -5.88 10.39
C LYS A 288 13.54 -4.83 9.35
N LEU A 289 13.77 -3.60 9.75
CA LEU A 289 14.15 -2.51 8.85
C LEU A 289 15.49 -2.79 8.17
N TYR A 290 16.48 -3.32 8.90
CA TYR A 290 17.73 -3.78 8.32
C TYR A 290 17.50 -4.83 7.23
N LEU A 291 16.68 -5.86 7.51
CA LEU A 291 16.38 -6.91 6.55
C LEU A 291 15.61 -6.39 5.31
N PHE A 292 14.71 -5.41 5.48
CA PHE A 292 14.05 -4.75 4.36
C PHE A 292 15.02 -3.92 3.52
N GLU A 293 15.93 -3.18 4.16
CA GLU A 293 16.96 -2.40 3.45
C GLU A 293 17.91 -3.29 2.66
N GLN A 294 18.30 -4.46 3.19
CA GLN A 294 19.09 -5.44 2.47
C GLN A 294 18.33 -5.94 1.23
N CYS A 295 17.05 -6.28 1.38
CA CYS A 295 16.20 -6.72 0.28
C CYS A 295 16.06 -5.63 -0.80
N VAL A 296 15.71 -4.41 -0.39
CA VAL A 296 15.55 -3.25 -1.28
C VAL A 296 16.85 -2.90 -1.98
N GLY A 297 17.98 -2.90 -1.25
CA GLY A 297 19.29 -2.59 -1.81
C GLY A 297 19.74 -3.61 -2.85
N ALA A 298 19.53 -4.91 -2.58
CA ALA A 298 19.84 -5.96 -3.54
C ALA A 298 18.95 -5.89 -4.79
N VAL A 299 17.65 -5.59 -4.64
CA VAL A 299 16.74 -5.37 -5.77
C VAL A 299 17.17 -4.16 -6.59
N ARG A 300 17.50 -3.04 -5.95
CA ARG A 300 18.00 -1.85 -6.65
C ARG A 300 19.26 -2.13 -7.44
N ALA A 301 20.21 -2.84 -6.83
CA ALA A 301 21.45 -3.25 -7.51
C ALA A 301 21.18 -4.12 -8.74
N LEU A 302 20.24 -5.04 -8.64
CA LEU A 302 19.81 -5.89 -9.77
C LEU A 302 19.21 -5.08 -10.92
N PHE A 303 18.47 -4.01 -10.62
CA PHE A 303 17.82 -3.16 -11.62
C PHE A 303 18.67 -1.95 -12.05
N GLY A 304 19.85 -1.75 -11.44
CA GLY A 304 20.77 -0.66 -11.79
C GLY A 304 20.27 0.75 -11.39
N VAL A 305 19.50 0.87 -10.28
CA VAL A 305 18.88 2.14 -9.81
C VAL A 305 19.20 2.45 -8.36
#